data_539f443070b8708cfedb1678f6fd2c2c
#
_entry.id   539f443070b8708cfedb1678f6fd2c2c
#
_cell.length_a   1.000
_cell.length_b   1.000
_cell.length_c   1.000
_cell.angle_alpha   90.00
_cell.angle_beta   90.00
_cell.angle_gamma   90.00
#
_symmetry.space_group_name_H-M   'P 1'
#
loop_
_entity.id
_entity.type
_entity.pdbx_description
1 polymer ?
#
loop_
_entity_poly.entity_id
_entity_poly.type
_entity_poly.pdbx_seq_one_letter_code
_entity_poly.pdbx_strand_id
1 'polypeptide(L)'
;MQRPENEPQIKAFFNAKEAQARQLVSMEKKELPPEIWPYFEAGKKGDWATVTNLYGKMASRSHQFDGNKSYDERMLTMAWNPINETDRFYLQCTQPDSNLVLKFGEEVMRLIPPGSIYFGDTDTGRFVPTALCRDHAKGDPFFVITQHAMADGLYLAYLRTMFEPRIYIPTLRDSQQAFDEYIQDAVKRMQQGKLQPGEDLKKEGNRVAVSGMTAIMAINSLISKVMFERNPNHQFYVCEGFPNAWIYPYAEPHGLIIKINRQKLDELNSEMIQKDRDYWHKQITPLIGDWIKEETTMTEICDFVEKVYVREDFTGFKGETNFTRMATFWRKVPAYNSASANWSKCRSAIAGIYVWRINDCAEQIRAIYRLSAEEMNKKQADIHRLTAEQQRYIKEADFAYRQAFALNPSSPEAVYRYASLLTSMGRQEEALQMARVAKKLNPALITLEADLIKAKLQTNPVITVTP
;
A
#
# COMPACT_ATOMS: atom_id res chain seq x y z
N MET A 1 26.10 9.65 -13.64
CA MET A 1 25.05 9.66 -12.59
C MET A 1 24.86 11.09 -12.11
N GLN A 2 23.63 11.59 -12.10
CA GLN A 2 23.35 12.94 -11.58
C GLN A 2 23.53 12.92 -10.05
N ARG A 3 24.10 13.98 -9.50
CA ARG A 3 24.31 14.13 -8.05
C ARG A 3 22.96 14.38 -7.40
N PRO A 4 22.56 13.61 -6.36
CA PRO A 4 21.26 13.82 -5.71
C PRO A 4 21.22 15.21 -5.04
N GLU A 5 20.10 15.93 -5.20
CA GLU A 5 19.90 17.26 -4.59
C GLU A 5 20.00 17.23 -3.08
N ASN A 6 19.64 16.10 -2.46
CA ASN A 6 19.61 15.88 -1.00
C ASN A 6 20.85 15.10 -0.50
N GLU A 7 21.98 15.22 -1.16
CA GLU A 7 23.20 14.50 -0.81
C GLU A 7 23.60 14.59 0.67
N PRO A 8 23.56 15.76 1.35
CA PRO A 8 23.91 15.84 2.76
C PRO A 8 23.02 14.96 3.64
N GLN A 9 21.72 14.91 3.39
CA GLN A 9 20.74 14.08 4.13
C GLN A 9 21.01 12.59 3.90
N ILE A 10 21.30 12.19 2.66
CA ILE A 10 21.64 10.81 2.32
C ILE A 10 22.90 10.38 3.07
N LYS A 11 23.97 11.18 3.04
CA LYS A 11 25.22 10.90 3.76
C LYS A 11 25.02 10.78 5.27
N ALA A 12 24.21 11.66 5.85
CA ALA A 12 23.87 11.59 7.28
C ALA A 12 23.11 10.30 7.61
N PHE A 13 22.19 9.87 6.73
CA PHE A 13 21.47 8.63 6.89
C PHE A 13 22.37 7.40 6.80
N PHE A 14 23.32 7.36 5.84
CA PHE A 14 24.35 6.30 5.75
C PHE A 14 25.19 6.22 7.02
N ASN A 15 25.58 7.35 7.59
CA ASN A 15 26.35 7.38 8.83
C ASN A 15 25.56 6.82 10.02
N ALA A 16 24.29 7.23 10.18
CA ALA A 16 23.41 6.71 11.24
C ALA A 16 23.17 5.19 11.10
N LYS A 17 22.96 4.73 9.87
CA LYS A 17 22.70 3.30 9.58
C LYS A 17 23.94 2.43 9.69
N GLU A 18 25.14 2.95 9.41
CA GLU A 18 26.38 2.23 9.72
C GLU A 18 26.53 2.00 11.21
N ALA A 19 26.32 3.04 12.03
CA ALA A 19 26.40 2.90 13.49
C ALA A 19 25.43 1.84 14.01
N GLN A 20 24.20 1.83 13.48
CA GLN A 20 23.19 0.81 13.78
C GLN A 20 23.65 -0.60 13.32
N ALA A 21 24.15 -0.74 12.08
CA ALA A 21 24.62 -2.01 11.57
C ALA A 21 25.77 -2.59 12.42
N ARG A 22 26.72 -1.76 12.85
CA ARG A 22 27.80 -2.18 13.75
C ARG A 22 27.30 -2.71 15.08
N GLN A 23 26.29 -2.06 15.67
CA GLN A 23 25.65 -2.53 16.90
C GLN A 23 25.01 -3.92 16.69
N LEU A 24 24.22 -4.09 15.62
CA LEU A 24 23.55 -5.35 15.31
C LEU A 24 24.55 -6.50 15.11
N VAL A 25 25.61 -6.26 14.36
CA VAL A 25 26.66 -7.25 14.10
C VAL A 25 27.37 -7.68 15.39
N SER A 26 27.64 -6.73 16.30
CA SER A 26 28.28 -7.06 17.58
C SER A 26 27.45 -8.05 18.42
N MET A 27 26.12 -8.04 18.24
CA MET A 27 25.20 -8.95 18.91
C MET A 27 25.11 -10.33 18.23
N GLU A 28 25.20 -10.37 16.90
CA GLU A 28 25.08 -11.62 16.15
C GLU A 28 26.34 -12.50 16.20
N LYS A 29 27.52 -11.91 16.39
CA LYS A 29 28.82 -12.59 16.41
C LYS A 29 29.06 -13.46 15.16
N LYS A 30 28.64 -13.00 14.00
CA LYS A 30 28.75 -13.68 12.71
C LYS A 30 29.84 -13.08 11.83
N GLU A 31 30.41 -13.90 10.96
CA GLU A 31 31.20 -13.43 9.84
C GLU A 31 30.28 -12.73 8.83
N LEU A 32 30.72 -11.59 8.33
CA LEU A 32 29.94 -10.78 7.40
C LEU A 32 30.57 -10.77 6.01
N PRO A 33 29.76 -10.50 4.96
CA PRO A 33 30.30 -10.18 3.65
C PRO A 33 31.27 -8.99 3.72
N PRO A 34 32.42 -9.06 3.06
CA PRO A 34 33.44 -8.02 3.15
C PRO A 34 33.00 -6.68 2.55
N GLU A 35 31.92 -6.67 1.76
CA GLU A 35 31.38 -5.49 1.10
C GLU A 35 30.63 -4.53 2.02
N ILE A 36 30.16 -4.98 3.19
CA ILE A 36 29.25 -4.21 4.07
C ILE A 36 29.89 -2.89 4.51
N TRP A 37 31.09 -2.93 5.07
CA TRP A 37 31.71 -1.71 5.57
C TRP A 37 32.16 -0.76 4.45
N PRO A 38 32.80 -1.25 3.36
CA PRO A 38 33.07 -0.42 2.18
C PRO A 38 31.82 0.23 1.58
N TYR A 39 30.66 -0.43 1.63
CA TYR A 39 29.38 0.12 1.17
C TYR A 39 28.99 1.38 1.98
N PHE A 40 28.98 1.29 3.31
CA PHE A 40 28.67 2.44 4.16
C PHE A 40 29.71 3.57 4.01
N GLU A 41 30.99 3.25 3.92
CA GLU A 41 32.04 4.24 3.70
C GLU A 41 31.88 4.98 2.37
N ALA A 42 31.52 4.28 1.30
CA ALA A 42 31.22 4.90 0.01
C ALA A 42 30.03 5.85 0.10
N GLY A 43 28.94 5.45 0.78
CA GLY A 43 27.76 6.27 0.96
C GLY A 43 28.02 7.54 1.75
N LYS A 44 28.80 7.47 2.83
CA LYS A 44 29.22 8.64 3.62
C LYS A 44 30.05 9.63 2.81
N LYS A 45 30.87 9.13 1.90
CA LYS A 45 31.70 9.96 1.01
C LYS A 45 30.91 10.52 -0.19
N GLY A 46 29.78 9.90 -0.54
CA GLY A 46 29.02 10.22 -1.75
C GLY A 46 29.59 9.58 -3.01
N ASP A 47 30.30 8.45 -2.86
CA ASP A 47 30.73 7.63 -3.99
C ASP A 47 29.59 6.67 -4.41
N TRP A 48 28.61 7.25 -5.12
CA TRP A 48 27.38 6.56 -5.50
C TRP A 48 27.58 5.42 -6.49
N ALA A 49 28.65 5.48 -7.29
CA ALA A 49 29.02 4.40 -8.21
C ALA A 49 29.42 3.13 -7.41
N THR A 50 30.27 3.32 -6.40
CA THR A 50 30.68 2.25 -5.50
C THR A 50 29.51 1.74 -4.66
N VAL A 51 28.64 2.61 -4.14
CA VAL A 51 27.40 2.21 -3.42
C VAL A 51 26.55 1.27 -4.27
N THR A 52 26.22 1.67 -5.51
CA THR A 52 25.37 0.87 -6.40
C THR A 52 26.02 -0.47 -6.76
N ASN A 53 27.34 -0.48 -7.03
CA ASN A 53 28.06 -1.73 -7.35
C ASN A 53 28.10 -2.70 -6.16
N LEU A 54 28.44 -2.21 -4.96
CA LEU A 54 28.52 -3.05 -3.77
C LEU A 54 27.16 -3.55 -3.34
N TYR A 55 26.12 -2.71 -3.38
CA TYR A 55 24.75 -3.15 -3.13
C TYR A 55 24.33 -4.25 -4.10
N GLY A 56 24.55 -4.07 -5.41
CA GLY A 56 24.22 -5.10 -6.41
C GLY A 56 24.90 -6.43 -6.16
N LYS A 57 26.19 -6.44 -5.74
CA LYS A 57 26.92 -7.64 -5.37
C LYS A 57 26.34 -8.34 -4.13
N MET A 58 25.92 -7.59 -3.13
CA MET A 58 25.29 -8.14 -1.93
C MET A 58 23.87 -8.63 -2.23
N ALA A 59 23.07 -7.85 -2.93
CA ALA A 59 21.70 -8.19 -3.29
C ALA A 59 21.60 -9.49 -4.12
N SER A 60 22.52 -9.68 -5.09
CA SER A 60 22.54 -10.90 -5.92
C SER A 60 22.84 -12.19 -5.13
N ARG A 61 23.34 -12.08 -3.89
CA ARG A 61 23.64 -13.20 -3.00
C ARG A 61 22.72 -13.25 -1.78
N SER A 62 21.80 -12.30 -1.66
CA SER A 62 20.84 -12.26 -0.55
C SER A 62 19.68 -13.23 -0.78
N HIS A 63 19.09 -13.69 0.32
CA HIS A 63 17.92 -14.56 0.33
C HIS A 63 16.63 -13.84 -0.13
N GLN A 64 16.60 -12.51 -0.11
CA GLN A 64 15.37 -11.72 -0.35
C GLN A 64 14.92 -11.63 -1.81
N PHE A 65 15.79 -12.02 -2.76
CA PHE A 65 15.43 -11.96 -4.18
C PHE A 65 15.12 -13.37 -4.69
N ASP A 66 13.85 -13.58 -5.05
CA ASP A 66 13.37 -14.84 -5.63
C ASP A 66 14.22 -15.25 -6.83
N GLY A 67 14.64 -16.53 -6.84
CA GLY A 67 15.42 -17.12 -7.91
C GLY A 67 16.91 -17.31 -7.62
N ASN A 68 17.45 -16.78 -6.54
CA ASN A 68 18.82 -17.13 -6.11
C ASN A 68 18.85 -18.56 -5.53
N LYS A 69 19.22 -19.52 -6.37
CA LYS A 69 19.40 -20.92 -5.97
C LYS A 69 20.58 -21.15 -5.01
N SER A 70 21.50 -20.20 -4.92
CA SER A 70 22.60 -20.19 -3.98
C SER A 70 22.73 -18.81 -3.35
N TYR A 71 22.35 -18.69 -2.09
CA TYR A 71 22.57 -17.48 -1.31
C TYR A 71 23.83 -17.65 -0.42
N ASP A 72 24.44 -16.53 -0.08
CA ASP A 72 25.54 -16.47 0.87
C ASP A 72 24.98 -16.41 2.30
N GLU A 73 25.19 -17.44 3.12
CA GLU A 73 24.67 -17.49 4.50
C GLU A 73 25.12 -16.30 5.36
N ARG A 74 26.25 -15.66 5.03
CA ARG A 74 26.69 -14.43 5.68
C ARG A 74 25.75 -13.24 5.45
N MET A 75 24.91 -13.30 4.39
CA MET A 75 23.86 -12.32 4.14
C MET A 75 22.63 -12.49 5.05
N LEU A 76 22.51 -13.63 5.77
CA LEU A 76 21.48 -13.84 6.79
C LEU A 76 21.85 -13.10 8.08
N THR A 77 21.86 -11.79 8.04
CA THR A 77 22.24 -10.88 9.12
C THR A 77 21.22 -9.77 9.28
N MET A 78 20.95 -9.36 10.53
CA MET A 78 20.10 -8.18 10.79
C MET A 78 20.68 -6.89 10.16
N ALA A 79 21.99 -6.83 9.95
CA ALA A 79 22.67 -5.71 9.28
C ALA A 79 22.24 -5.51 7.83
N TRP A 80 21.59 -6.50 7.20
CA TRP A 80 21.01 -6.36 5.88
C TRP A 80 19.87 -5.32 5.84
N ASN A 81 19.11 -5.15 6.94
CA ASN A 81 18.05 -4.15 7.00
C ASN A 81 18.56 -2.71 6.88
N PRO A 82 19.55 -2.23 7.67
CA PRO A 82 20.17 -0.92 7.46
C PRO A 82 20.74 -0.69 6.05
N ILE A 83 21.30 -1.74 5.42
CA ILE A 83 21.80 -1.66 4.04
C ILE A 83 20.66 -1.43 3.07
N ASN A 84 19.59 -2.22 3.17
CA ASN A 84 18.39 -2.06 2.35
C ASN A 84 17.75 -0.67 2.53
N GLU A 85 17.62 -0.22 3.77
CA GLU A 85 17.03 1.09 4.08
C GLU A 85 17.83 2.24 3.44
N THR A 86 19.16 2.17 3.49
CA THR A 86 20.02 3.20 2.89
C THR A 86 19.99 3.18 1.38
N ASP A 87 20.04 1.99 0.76
CA ASP A 87 19.99 1.85 -0.70
C ASP A 87 18.64 2.34 -1.23
N ARG A 88 17.55 1.90 -0.63
CA ARG A 88 16.21 2.29 -1.09
C ARG A 88 15.93 3.77 -0.89
N PHE A 89 16.38 4.38 0.20
CA PHE A 89 16.28 5.83 0.35
C PHE A 89 17.14 6.58 -0.68
N TYR A 90 18.36 6.13 -0.91
CA TYR A 90 19.22 6.68 -1.97
C TYR A 90 18.54 6.62 -3.33
N LEU A 91 17.96 5.47 -3.70
CA LEU A 91 17.23 5.31 -4.95
C LEU A 91 16.04 6.30 -5.05
N GLN A 92 15.28 6.51 -3.97
CA GLN A 92 14.18 7.50 -3.96
C GLN A 92 14.70 8.93 -4.19
N CYS A 93 15.85 9.28 -3.64
CA CYS A 93 16.46 10.61 -3.76
C CYS A 93 17.13 10.85 -5.12
N THR A 94 17.39 9.80 -5.92
CA THR A 94 18.00 9.92 -7.26
C THR A 94 16.96 9.94 -8.39
N GLN A 95 15.67 9.84 -8.05
CA GLN A 95 14.59 9.90 -9.04
C GLN A 95 14.41 11.34 -9.57
N PRO A 96 13.99 11.52 -10.83
CA PRO A 96 13.71 12.85 -11.40
C PRO A 96 12.59 13.61 -10.66
N ASP A 97 11.71 12.91 -9.93
CA ASP A 97 10.65 13.47 -9.10
C ASP A 97 10.95 13.40 -7.60
N SER A 98 12.23 13.27 -7.21
CA SER A 98 12.67 13.10 -5.81
C SER A 98 12.10 14.15 -4.86
N ASN A 99 11.97 15.41 -5.30
CA ASN A 99 11.36 16.46 -4.47
C ASN A 99 9.89 16.17 -4.12
N LEU A 100 9.14 15.60 -5.07
CA LEU A 100 7.75 15.20 -4.84
C LEU A 100 7.68 13.96 -3.96
N VAL A 101 8.63 13.03 -4.12
CA VAL A 101 8.77 11.83 -3.27
C VAL A 101 9.08 12.23 -1.83
N LEU A 102 10.00 13.17 -1.61
CA LEU A 102 10.30 13.69 -0.27
C LEU A 102 9.11 14.42 0.34
N LYS A 103 8.42 15.27 -0.44
CA LYS A 103 7.19 15.93 -0.01
C LYS A 103 6.11 14.92 0.43
N PHE A 104 5.98 13.79 -0.25
CA PHE A 104 5.11 12.69 0.17
C PHE A 104 5.53 12.16 1.56
N GLY A 105 6.82 11.89 1.75
CA GLY A 105 7.34 11.40 3.03
C GLY A 105 7.15 12.41 4.17
N GLU A 106 7.43 13.69 3.93
CA GLU A 106 7.20 14.78 4.90
C GLU A 106 5.73 14.88 5.31
N GLU A 107 4.82 14.67 4.35
CA GLU A 107 3.40 14.66 4.63
C GLU A 107 3.00 13.45 5.50
N VAL A 108 3.55 12.25 5.25
CA VAL A 108 3.38 11.09 6.13
C VAL A 108 3.89 11.41 7.54
N MET A 109 5.09 12.01 7.66
CA MET A 109 5.66 12.38 8.95
C MET A 109 4.77 13.37 9.73
N ARG A 110 4.14 14.32 9.02
CA ARG A 110 3.25 15.33 9.60
C ARG A 110 1.95 14.75 10.13
N LEU A 111 1.43 13.69 9.50
CA LEU A 111 0.14 13.09 9.83
C LEU A 111 0.20 12.16 11.03
N ILE A 112 1.37 11.65 11.39
CA ILE A 112 1.52 10.61 12.41
C ILE A 112 2.00 11.23 13.73
N PRO A 113 1.21 11.12 14.82
CA PRO A 113 1.63 11.58 16.14
C PRO A 113 2.84 10.81 16.69
N PRO A 114 3.68 11.46 17.50
CA PRO A 114 4.79 10.79 18.17
C PRO A 114 4.35 9.57 19.00
N GLY A 115 5.18 8.52 19.00
CA GLY A 115 4.93 7.28 19.73
C GLY A 115 3.95 6.32 19.04
N SER A 116 3.45 6.66 17.87
CA SER A 116 2.56 5.78 17.07
C SER A 116 3.32 4.64 16.41
N ILE A 117 2.60 3.62 15.95
CA ILE A 117 3.10 2.55 15.10
C ILE A 117 2.56 2.76 13.68
N TYR A 118 3.46 2.80 12.71
CA TYR A 118 3.13 3.03 11.31
C TYR A 118 3.55 1.84 10.45
N PHE A 119 2.61 1.27 9.74
CA PHE A 119 2.85 0.24 8.73
C PHE A 119 3.10 0.88 7.37
N GLY A 120 4.36 0.98 6.97
CA GLY A 120 4.76 1.40 5.63
C GLY A 120 4.69 0.23 4.66
N ASP A 121 4.21 0.49 3.44
CA ASP A 121 3.97 -0.53 2.42
C ASP A 121 4.92 -0.39 1.23
N THR A 122 4.73 0.62 0.39
CA THR A 122 5.60 0.90 -0.75
C THR A 122 7.00 1.31 -0.32
N ASP A 123 7.95 1.26 -1.24
CA ASP A 123 9.33 1.72 -0.97
C ASP A 123 9.35 3.18 -0.52
N THR A 124 8.58 4.04 -1.17
CA THR A 124 8.43 5.44 -0.75
C THR A 124 7.72 5.55 0.60
N GLY A 125 6.64 4.80 0.81
CA GLY A 125 5.83 4.83 2.03
C GLY A 125 6.55 4.31 3.27
N ARG A 126 7.65 3.57 3.14
CA ARG A 126 8.43 3.03 4.26
C ARG A 126 9.83 3.64 4.37
N PHE A 127 10.60 3.68 3.30
CA PHE A 127 12.02 4.08 3.38
C PHE A 127 12.20 5.59 3.49
N VAL A 128 11.30 6.39 2.90
CA VAL A 128 11.37 7.85 3.06
C VAL A 128 11.01 8.26 4.49
N PRO A 129 9.88 7.84 5.10
CA PRO A 129 9.62 8.09 6.51
C PRO A 129 10.72 7.55 7.43
N THR A 130 11.27 6.35 7.16
CA THR A 130 12.40 5.80 7.93
C THR A 130 13.59 6.75 7.95
N ALA A 131 13.93 7.33 6.79
CA ALA A 131 15.07 8.27 6.69
C ALA A 131 14.78 9.67 7.25
N LEU A 132 13.50 10.06 7.30
CA LEU A 132 13.05 11.32 7.88
C LEU A 132 12.88 11.26 9.40
N CYS A 133 12.84 10.08 10.01
CA CYS A 133 12.84 9.92 11.46
C CYS A 133 14.09 10.54 12.08
N ARG A 134 13.94 11.23 13.21
CA ARG A 134 15.07 11.81 13.97
C ARG A 134 16.01 10.72 14.49
N ASP A 135 15.44 9.61 15.00
CA ASP A 135 16.17 8.42 15.42
C ASP A 135 15.29 7.17 15.18
N HIS A 136 15.36 6.64 13.97
CA HIS A 136 14.57 5.47 13.60
C HIS A 136 14.83 4.26 14.51
N ALA A 137 16.09 4.06 14.93
CA ALA A 137 16.45 2.94 15.81
C ALA A 137 15.79 3.04 17.20
N LYS A 138 15.36 4.24 17.58
CA LYS A 138 14.59 4.49 18.81
C LYS A 138 13.10 4.71 18.56
N GLY A 139 12.60 4.56 17.35
CA GLY A 139 11.20 4.84 17.02
C GLY A 139 10.82 6.32 17.27
N ASP A 140 11.72 7.25 16.99
CA ASP A 140 11.51 8.68 17.16
C ASP A 140 11.37 9.39 15.79
N PRO A 141 10.22 10.01 15.47
CA PRO A 141 9.08 10.27 16.36
C PRO A 141 8.09 9.12 16.50
N PHE A 142 8.09 8.13 15.63
CA PHE A 142 7.19 6.98 15.66
C PHE A 142 7.89 5.72 15.10
N PHE A 143 7.29 4.56 15.33
CA PHE A 143 7.85 3.27 14.92
C PHE A 143 7.44 2.98 13.48
N VAL A 144 8.41 2.93 12.55
CA VAL A 144 8.17 2.55 11.15
C VAL A 144 8.38 1.04 10.99
N ILE A 145 7.34 0.36 10.53
CA ILE A 145 7.33 -1.09 10.32
C ILE A 145 7.03 -1.40 8.85
N THR A 146 7.82 -2.25 8.23
CA THR A 146 7.56 -2.77 6.89
C THR A 146 6.53 -3.88 6.97
N GLN A 147 5.28 -3.62 6.57
CA GLN A 147 4.21 -4.62 6.73
C GLN A 147 4.45 -5.90 5.91
N HIS A 148 5.07 -5.81 4.74
CA HIS A 148 5.35 -6.95 3.87
C HIS A 148 6.49 -7.85 4.34
N ALA A 149 7.23 -7.45 5.37
CA ALA A 149 8.33 -8.23 5.94
C ALA A 149 7.99 -8.87 7.29
N MET A 150 6.74 -8.77 7.75
CA MET A 150 6.34 -9.29 9.06
C MET A 150 6.47 -10.82 9.20
N ALA A 151 6.42 -11.58 8.09
CA ALA A 151 6.65 -13.02 8.09
C ALA A 151 8.15 -13.40 8.07
N ASP A 152 9.06 -12.44 7.88
CA ASP A 152 10.51 -12.66 7.92
C ASP A 152 11.00 -12.64 9.37
N GLY A 153 11.46 -13.80 9.85
CA GLY A 153 11.99 -13.95 11.22
C GLY A 153 13.22 -13.09 11.50
N LEU A 154 14.06 -12.82 10.50
CA LEU A 154 15.24 -11.96 10.63
C LEU A 154 14.83 -10.49 10.75
N TYR A 155 13.82 -10.07 9.98
CA TYR A 155 13.25 -8.73 10.11
C TYR A 155 12.59 -8.53 11.50
N LEU A 156 11.82 -9.50 11.98
CA LEU A 156 11.27 -9.44 13.33
C LEU A 156 12.35 -9.39 14.42
N ALA A 157 13.46 -10.13 14.24
CA ALA A 157 14.60 -10.04 15.16
C ALA A 157 15.24 -8.65 15.15
N TYR A 158 15.39 -8.04 13.98
CA TYR A 158 15.84 -6.67 13.80
C TYR A 158 14.92 -5.68 14.54
N LEU A 159 13.60 -5.79 14.36
CA LEU A 159 12.63 -4.92 15.04
C LEU A 159 12.68 -5.09 16.57
N ARG A 160 12.79 -6.33 17.08
CA ARG A 160 12.90 -6.59 18.52
C ARG A 160 14.14 -5.91 19.11
N THR A 161 15.26 -6.03 18.43
CA THR A 161 16.51 -5.40 18.88
C THR A 161 16.41 -3.89 18.98
N MET A 162 15.66 -3.27 18.07
CA MET A 162 15.48 -1.79 18.09
C MET A 162 14.40 -1.33 19.06
N PHE A 163 13.26 -2.01 19.07
CA PHE A 163 12.04 -1.41 19.60
C PHE A 163 11.56 -1.97 20.93
N GLU A 164 11.96 -3.20 21.31
CA GLU A 164 11.63 -3.71 22.64
C GLU A 164 12.44 -3.02 23.73
N PRO A 165 11.87 -2.81 24.92
CA PRO A 165 10.50 -3.18 25.34
C PRO A 165 9.44 -2.10 25.07
N ARG A 166 9.72 -1.08 24.24
CA ARG A 166 8.83 0.07 24.01
C ARG A 166 7.53 -0.31 23.30
N ILE A 167 7.63 -1.22 22.36
CA ILE A 167 6.48 -1.86 21.70
C ILE A 167 6.70 -3.37 21.63
N TYR A 168 5.59 -4.12 21.64
CA TYR A 168 5.63 -5.58 21.42
C TYR A 168 5.88 -5.88 19.95
N ILE A 169 6.88 -6.69 19.68
CA ILE A 169 7.15 -7.23 18.34
C ILE A 169 6.78 -8.72 18.32
N PRO A 170 6.01 -9.18 17.32
CA PRO A 170 5.59 -10.58 17.24
C PRO A 170 6.75 -11.56 17.35
N THR A 171 6.53 -12.62 18.11
CA THR A 171 7.50 -13.70 18.34
C THR A 171 7.41 -14.76 17.25
N LEU A 172 8.36 -15.69 17.23
CA LEU A 172 8.31 -16.86 16.34
C LEU A 172 7.03 -17.69 16.57
N ARG A 173 6.54 -17.78 17.83
CA ARG A 173 5.30 -18.46 18.16
C ARG A 173 4.09 -17.76 17.54
N ASP A 174 4.05 -16.43 17.57
CA ASP A 174 2.97 -15.65 16.94
C ASP A 174 2.97 -15.84 15.43
N SER A 175 4.16 -15.86 14.81
CA SER A 175 4.30 -16.11 13.37
C SER A 175 3.83 -17.52 13.00
N GLN A 176 4.14 -18.53 13.80
CA GLN A 176 3.67 -19.89 13.58
C GLN A 176 2.15 -19.99 13.74
N GLN A 177 1.57 -19.34 14.74
CA GLN A 177 0.12 -19.30 14.94
C GLN A 177 -0.60 -18.62 13.76
N ALA A 178 -0.07 -17.50 13.26
CA ALA A 178 -0.62 -16.81 12.09
C ALA A 178 -0.54 -17.68 10.82
N PHE A 179 0.56 -18.42 10.64
CA PHE A 179 0.70 -19.38 9.55
C PHE A 179 -0.32 -20.51 9.65
N ASP A 180 -0.51 -21.10 10.84
CA ASP A 180 -1.47 -22.19 11.08
C ASP A 180 -2.91 -21.71 10.85
N GLU A 181 -3.27 -20.49 11.29
CA GLU A 181 -4.57 -19.87 11.04
C GLU A 181 -4.83 -19.70 9.53
N TYR A 182 -3.83 -19.17 8.80
CA TYR A 182 -3.92 -19.05 7.36
C TYR A 182 -4.12 -20.41 6.66
N ILE A 183 -3.33 -21.43 7.02
CA ILE A 183 -3.43 -22.77 6.44
C ILE A 183 -4.82 -23.37 6.66
N GLN A 184 -5.37 -23.26 7.86
CA GLN A 184 -6.69 -23.78 8.17
C GLN A 184 -7.77 -23.11 7.31
N ASP A 185 -7.71 -21.79 7.11
CA ASP A 185 -8.64 -21.08 6.24
C ASP A 185 -8.44 -21.45 4.76
N ALA A 186 -7.20 -21.45 4.29
CA ALA A 186 -6.87 -21.76 2.90
C ALA A 186 -7.27 -23.19 2.50
N VAL A 187 -7.09 -24.19 3.40
CA VAL A 187 -7.55 -25.56 3.19
C VAL A 187 -9.09 -25.63 3.06
N LYS A 188 -9.84 -24.91 3.91
CA LYS A 188 -11.30 -24.82 3.78
C LYS A 188 -11.72 -24.23 2.44
N ARG A 189 -11.06 -23.13 2.03
CA ARG A 189 -11.33 -22.48 0.73
C ARG A 189 -10.97 -23.40 -0.45
N MET A 190 -9.87 -24.13 -0.36
CA MET A 190 -9.47 -25.12 -1.37
C MET A 190 -10.54 -26.21 -1.54
N GLN A 191 -11.06 -26.75 -0.46
CA GLN A 191 -12.13 -27.77 -0.47
C GLN A 191 -13.42 -27.25 -1.10
N GLN A 192 -13.66 -25.94 -1.04
CA GLN A 192 -14.82 -25.26 -1.63
C GLN A 192 -14.57 -24.75 -3.07
N GLY A 193 -13.38 -24.99 -3.63
CA GLY A 193 -12.98 -24.42 -4.92
C GLY A 193 -12.86 -22.89 -4.94
N LYS A 194 -12.58 -22.27 -3.77
CA LYS A 194 -12.55 -20.82 -3.54
C LYS A 194 -11.15 -20.29 -3.20
N LEU A 195 -10.10 -20.90 -3.74
CA LEU A 195 -8.76 -20.31 -3.60
C LEU A 195 -8.70 -18.94 -4.26
N GLN A 196 -7.94 -18.04 -3.64
CA GLN A 196 -7.73 -16.71 -4.21
C GLN A 196 -6.72 -16.77 -5.36
N PRO A 197 -6.81 -15.87 -6.35
CA PRO A 197 -5.78 -15.77 -7.38
C PRO A 197 -4.39 -15.55 -6.77
N GLY A 198 -3.41 -16.34 -7.21
CA GLY A 198 -2.03 -16.26 -6.69
C GLY A 198 -1.79 -17.02 -5.39
N GLU A 199 -2.76 -17.80 -4.89
CA GLU A 199 -2.54 -18.81 -3.86
C GLU A 199 -2.21 -20.15 -4.53
N ASP A 200 -1.11 -20.78 -4.10
CA ASP A 200 -0.75 -22.14 -4.49
C ASP A 200 -0.59 -22.99 -3.23
N LEU A 201 -1.50 -23.97 -3.08
CA LEU A 201 -1.47 -24.94 -1.98
C LEU A 201 -1.18 -26.33 -2.53
N LYS A 202 -0.12 -26.94 -2.03
CA LYS A 202 0.25 -28.34 -2.35
C LYS A 202 0.17 -29.20 -1.10
N LYS A 203 -0.53 -30.32 -1.22
CA LYS A 203 -0.55 -31.32 -0.15
C LYS A 203 0.61 -32.29 -0.38
N GLU A 204 1.58 -32.30 0.55
CA GLU A 204 2.71 -33.20 0.56
C GLU A 204 2.58 -34.14 1.77
N GLY A 205 1.97 -35.31 1.56
CA GLY A 205 1.63 -36.23 2.65
C GLY A 205 0.66 -35.59 3.65
N ASN A 206 1.08 -35.46 4.90
CA ASN A 206 0.30 -34.83 5.98
C ASN A 206 0.58 -33.32 6.11
N ARG A 207 1.46 -32.74 5.30
CA ARG A 207 1.80 -31.31 5.32
C ARG A 207 1.12 -30.60 4.15
N VAL A 208 0.77 -29.34 4.39
CA VAL A 208 0.30 -28.44 3.35
C VAL A 208 1.43 -27.43 3.11
N ALA A 209 2.03 -27.48 1.94
CA ALA A 209 2.95 -26.46 1.49
C ALA A 209 2.16 -25.33 0.86
N VAL A 210 2.52 -24.11 1.18
CA VAL A 210 1.90 -22.88 0.68
C VAL A 210 2.94 -22.05 -0.02
N SER A 211 2.61 -21.58 -1.20
CA SER A 211 3.43 -20.66 -1.97
C SER A 211 2.56 -19.59 -2.63
N GLY A 212 3.22 -18.59 -3.18
CA GLY A 212 2.57 -17.48 -3.86
C GLY A 212 2.46 -16.20 -3.02
N MET A 213 2.50 -15.08 -3.72
CA MET A 213 2.53 -13.75 -3.11
C MET A 213 1.28 -13.49 -2.25
N THR A 214 0.10 -13.93 -2.71
CA THR A 214 -1.17 -13.76 -1.97
C THR A 214 -1.11 -14.42 -0.59
N ALA A 215 -0.54 -15.61 -0.50
CA ALA A 215 -0.37 -16.32 0.76
C ALA A 215 0.61 -15.61 1.71
N ILE A 216 1.75 -15.20 1.19
CA ILE A 216 2.77 -14.45 1.96
C ILE A 216 2.16 -13.16 2.52
N MET A 217 1.41 -12.43 1.72
CA MET A 217 0.78 -11.18 2.11
C MET A 217 -0.32 -11.38 3.16
N ALA A 218 -1.10 -12.47 3.04
CA ALA A 218 -2.11 -12.82 4.03
C ALA A 218 -1.49 -13.17 5.40
N ILE A 219 -0.38 -13.92 5.41
CA ILE A 219 0.36 -14.26 6.63
C ILE A 219 0.94 -12.99 7.28
N ASN A 220 1.59 -12.11 6.49
CA ASN A 220 2.06 -10.80 6.96
C ASN A 220 0.92 -10.00 7.62
N SER A 221 -0.27 -10.03 7.00
CA SER A 221 -1.46 -9.36 7.51
C SER A 221 -1.89 -9.90 8.88
N LEU A 222 -1.91 -11.21 9.07
CA LEU A 222 -2.24 -11.83 10.36
C LEU A 222 -1.21 -11.47 11.44
N ILE A 223 0.08 -11.47 11.12
CA ILE A 223 1.14 -11.07 12.05
C ILE A 223 1.02 -9.58 12.41
N SER A 224 0.69 -8.70 11.45
CA SER A 224 0.44 -7.28 11.73
C SER A 224 -0.76 -7.07 12.67
N LYS A 225 -1.79 -7.93 12.57
CA LYS A 225 -2.93 -7.95 13.50
C LYS A 225 -2.51 -8.28 14.93
N VAL A 226 -1.63 -9.29 15.11
CA VAL A 226 -1.07 -9.61 16.43
C VAL A 226 -0.34 -8.39 17.02
N MET A 227 0.44 -7.69 16.20
CA MET A 227 1.12 -6.48 16.64
C MET A 227 0.13 -5.38 17.07
N PHE A 228 -0.96 -5.19 16.33
CA PHE A 228 -2.03 -4.28 16.70
C PHE A 228 -2.66 -4.68 18.05
N GLU A 229 -3.03 -5.92 18.25
CA GLU A 229 -3.69 -6.40 19.45
C GLU A 229 -2.81 -6.30 20.71
N ARG A 230 -1.50 -6.57 20.56
CA ARG A 230 -0.52 -6.59 21.65
C ARG A 230 0.06 -5.22 22.04
N ASN A 231 -0.24 -4.17 21.30
CA ASN A 231 0.19 -2.80 21.59
C ASN A 231 -1.02 -1.87 21.86
N PRO A 232 -1.86 -2.13 22.87
CA PRO A 232 -3.14 -1.44 23.06
C PRO A 232 -2.99 0.07 23.34
N ASN A 233 -1.84 0.51 23.84
CA ASN A 233 -1.59 1.89 24.24
C ASN A 233 -1.02 2.77 23.11
N HIS A 234 -0.78 2.20 21.92
CA HIS A 234 -0.27 2.92 20.78
C HIS A 234 -1.36 3.21 19.76
N GLN A 235 -1.23 4.34 19.05
CA GLN A 235 -2.03 4.62 17.87
C GLN A 235 -1.41 3.91 16.67
N PHE A 236 -2.25 3.53 15.70
CA PHE A 236 -1.82 2.79 14.54
C PHE A 236 -2.22 3.48 13.24
N TYR A 237 -1.28 3.50 12.31
CA TYR A 237 -1.45 4.07 10.99
C TYR A 237 -0.92 3.10 9.93
N VAL A 238 -1.48 3.14 8.74
CA VAL A 238 -1.02 2.35 7.60
C VAL A 238 -1.06 3.19 6.31
N CYS A 239 -0.04 3.04 5.47
CA CYS A 239 0.04 3.75 4.21
C CYS A 239 -1.05 3.27 3.24
N GLU A 240 -1.15 1.96 3.08
CA GLU A 240 -2.14 1.30 2.23
C GLU A 240 -2.81 0.16 3.00
N GLY A 241 -4.13 -0.01 2.83
CA GLY A 241 -4.88 -1.03 3.56
C GLY A 241 -4.73 -2.45 3.04
N PHE A 242 -4.25 -2.63 1.82
CA PHE A 242 -4.06 -3.95 1.23
C PHE A 242 -2.68 -4.53 1.62
N PRO A 243 -2.61 -5.81 1.99
CA PRO A 243 -3.67 -6.83 2.02
C PRO A 243 -4.38 -6.96 3.39
N ASN A 244 -4.26 -6.00 4.27
CA ASN A 244 -4.71 -6.10 5.67
C ASN A 244 -6.24 -6.01 5.80
N ALA A 245 -6.98 -7.02 5.36
CA ALA A 245 -8.44 -7.02 5.41
C ALA A 245 -9.02 -6.79 6.81
N TRP A 246 -8.29 -7.19 7.87
CA TRP A 246 -8.70 -7.02 9.26
C TRP A 246 -8.81 -5.56 9.71
N ILE A 247 -8.15 -4.61 9.02
CA ILE A 247 -8.16 -3.18 9.43
C ILE A 247 -9.46 -2.49 9.10
N TYR A 248 -10.18 -2.91 8.07
CA TYR A 248 -11.32 -2.16 7.54
C TYR A 248 -12.41 -1.80 8.55
N PRO A 249 -12.81 -2.71 9.48
CA PRO A 249 -13.75 -2.33 10.54
C PRO A 249 -13.27 -1.19 11.44
N TYR A 250 -11.97 -0.97 11.53
CA TYR A 250 -11.30 0.02 12.37
C TYR A 250 -10.80 1.23 11.58
N ALA A 251 -10.86 1.17 10.24
CA ALA A 251 -10.22 2.12 9.34
C ALA A 251 -10.97 3.45 9.24
N GLU A 252 -10.20 4.53 9.36
CA GLU A 252 -10.63 5.92 9.19
C GLU A 252 -9.70 6.59 8.17
N PRO A 253 -10.23 7.32 7.16
CA PRO A 253 -9.42 8.18 6.32
C PRO A 253 -8.66 9.21 7.17
N HIS A 254 -7.35 9.29 7.04
CA HIS A 254 -6.52 10.20 7.82
C HIS A 254 -5.52 10.93 6.91
N GLY A 255 -6.05 11.84 6.11
CA GLY A 255 -5.25 12.53 5.11
C GLY A 255 -4.73 11.56 4.04
N LEU A 256 -3.40 11.50 3.88
CA LEU A 256 -2.75 10.63 2.90
C LEU A 256 -2.83 9.14 3.26
N ILE A 257 -2.96 8.83 4.54
CA ILE A 257 -2.85 7.50 5.13
C ILE A 257 -4.15 7.08 5.82
N ILE A 258 -4.18 5.87 6.32
CA ILE A 258 -5.31 5.30 7.06
C ILE A 258 -4.95 5.24 8.54
N LYS A 259 -5.81 5.76 9.42
CA LYS A 259 -5.75 5.52 10.86
C LYS A 259 -6.51 4.24 11.19
N ILE A 260 -5.93 3.41 12.05
CA ILE A 260 -6.55 2.20 12.57
C ILE A 260 -7.00 2.48 14.00
N ASN A 261 -8.30 2.69 14.20
CA ASN A 261 -8.88 2.96 15.51
C ASN A 261 -8.82 1.71 16.39
N ARG A 262 -8.77 1.90 17.72
CA ARG A 262 -8.73 0.77 18.67
C ARG A 262 -10.07 0.02 18.76
N GLN A 263 -11.15 0.72 18.51
CA GLN A 263 -12.50 0.16 18.45
C GLN A 263 -12.99 0.17 17.02
N LYS A 264 -13.84 -0.80 16.68
CA LYS A 264 -14.52 -0.80 15.39
C LYS A 264 -15.37 0.46 15.27
N LEU A 265 -15.39 1.03 14.09
CA LEU A 265 -16.26 2.14 13.78
C LEU A 265 -17.59 1.60 13.25
N ASP A 266 -18.69 2.06 13.81
CA ASP A 266 -20.02 1.70 13.32
C ASP A 266 -20.27 2.36 11.96
N GLU A 267 -19.81 3.62 11.78
CA GLU A 267 -19.91 4.37 10.53
C GLU A 267 -18.72 5.32 10.33
N LEU A 268 -18.56 5.84 9.13
CA LEU A 268 -17.78 7.05 8.85
C LEU A 268 -18.74 8.24 8.85
N ASN A 269 -18.68 9.05 9.88
CA ASN A 269 -19.57 10.20 10.00
C ASN A 269 -19.26 11.31 8.98
N SER A 270 -20.15 12.29 8.86
CA SER A 270 -20.01 13.36 7.88
C SER A 270 -18.77 14.23 8.09
N GLU A 271 -18.31 14.40 9.33
CA GLU A 271 -17.09 15.17 9.64
C GLU A 271 -15.83 14.45 9.12
N MET A 272 -15.73 13.14 9.31
CA MET A 272 -14.60 12.33 8.79
C MET A 272 -14.54 12.40 7.26
N ILE A 273 -15.68 12.27 6.59
CA ILE A 273 -15.79 12.35 5.14
C ILE A 273 -15.42 13.76 4.64
N GLN A 274 -15.89 14.81 5.29
CA GLN A 274 -15.56 16.18 4.89
C GLN A 274 -14.07 16.48 5.08
N LYS A 275 -13.46 16.03 6.17
CA LYS A 275 -12.00 16.13 6.39
C LYS A 275 -11.20 15.42 5.30
N ASP A 276 -11.65 14.25 4.87
CA ASP A 276 -11.01 13.50 3.75
C ASP A 276 -11.11 14.30 2.45
N ARG A 277 -12.30 14.83 2.12
CA ARG A 277 -12.53 15.66 0.93
C ARG A 277 -11.66 16.92 0.91
N ASP A 278 -11.64 17.67 2.01
CA ASP A 278 -10.87 18.91 2.15
C ASP A 278 -9.38 18.65 2.05
N TYR A 279 -8.91 17.58 2.68
CA TYR A 279 -7.52 17.17 2.59
C TYR A 279 -7.12 16.86 1.15
N TRP A 280 -7.84 15.99 0.46
CA TRP A 280 -7.48 15.59 -0.89
C TRP A 280 -7.68 16.71 -1.91
N HIS A 281 -8.66 17.59 -1.75
CA HIS A 281 -8.77 18.79 -2.55
C HIS A 281 -7.49 19.65 -2.45
N LYS A 282 -7.02 19.89 -1.23
CA LYS A 282 -5.77 20.64 -0.99
C LYS A 282 -4.55 19.97 -1.61
N GLN A 283 -4.48 18.65 -1.57
CA GLN A 283 -3.32 17.90 -2.10
C GLN A 283 -3.34 17.79 -3.64
N ILE A 284 -4.50 17.54 -4.22
CA ILE A 284 -4.65 17.29 -5.66
C ILE A 284 -4.55 18.57 -6.49
N THR A 285 -5.10 19.66 -6.00
CA THR A 285 -5.13 20.95 -6.72
C THR A 285 -3.77 21.40 -7.24
N PRO A 286 -2.67 21.40 -6.45
CA PRO A 286 -1.37 21.75 -6.99
C PRO A 286 -0.78 20.71 -7.95
N LEU A 287 -1.18 19.45 -7.86
CA LEU A 287 -0.60 18.36 -8.67
C LEU A 287 -1.24 18.27 -10.06
N ILE A 288 -2.56 18.32 -10.16
CA ILE A 288 -3.29 18.13 -11.43
C ILE A 288 -4.33 19.21 -11.71
N GLY A 289 -4.46 20.23 -10.86
CA GLY A 289 -5.43 21.32 -10.99
C GLY A 289 -6.75 21.05 -10.25
N ASP A 290 -7.55 22.11 -10.08
CA ASP A 290 -8.83 22.10 -9.39
C ASP A 290 -10.01 21.92 -10.37
N TRP A 291 -10.03 20.83 -11.12
CA TRP A 291 -11.06 20.58 -12.12
C TRP A 291 -11.94 19.37 -11.80
N ILE A 292 -11.50 18.45 -10.94
CA ILE A 292 -12.27 17.28 -10.54
C ILE A 292 -13.28 17.68 -9.48
N LYS A 293 -14.55 17.68 -9.84
CA LYS A 293 -15.69 17.96 -8.96
C LYS A 293 -16.56 16.71 -8.82
N GLU A 294 -17.56 16.77 -7.96
CA GLU A 294 -18.46 15.63 -7.73
C GLU A 294 -19.20 15.22 -9.02
N GLU A 295 -19.60 16.19 -9.82
CA GLU A 295 -20.30 16.03 -11.09
C GLU A 295 -19.39 15.73 -12.29
N THR A 296 -18.05 15.79 -12.14
CA THR A 296 -17.11 15.48 -13.23
C THR A 296 -17.33 14.06 -13.72
N THR A 297 -17.63 13.91 -14.99
CA THR A 297 -17.94 12.63 -15.62
C THR A 297 -16.72 11.79 -15.90
N MET A 298 -16.89 10.47 -16.10
CA MET A 298 -15.78 9.59 -16.49
C MET A 298 -15.24 9.95 -17.87
N THR A 299 -16.09 10.48 -18.76
CA THR A 299 -15.64 10.97 -20.07
C THR A 299 -14.66 12.13 -19.93
N GLU A 300 -14.98 13.12 -19.10
CA GLU A 300 -14.09 14.26 -18.83
C GLU A 300 -12.77 13.81 -18.20
N ILE A 301 -12.80 12.83 -17.30
CA ILE A 301 -11.58 12.22 -16.73
C ILE A 301 -10.76 11.54 -17.83
N CYS A 302 -11.38 10.75 -18.70
CA CYS A 302 -10.69 10.08 -19.81
C CYS A 302 -10.13 11.07 -20.82
N ASP A 303 -10.84 12.15 -21.13
CA ASP A 303 -10.38 13.22 -22.02
C ASP A 303 -9.15 13.94 -21.43
N PHE A 304 -9.18 14.23 -20.13
CA PHE A 304 -8.02 14.76 -19.42
C PHE A 304 -6.82 13.82 -19.51
N VAL A 305 -7.03 12.53 -19.24
CA VAL A 305 -5.96 11.52 -19.29
C VAL A 305 -5.41 11.42 -20.72
N GLU A 306 -6.27 11.39 -21.73
CA GLU A 306 -5.88 11.33 -23.12
C GLU A 306 -5.07 12.57 -23.52
N LYS A 307 -5.50 13.77 -23.10
CA LYS A 307 -4.83 15.02 -23.39
C LYS A 307 -3.45 15.11 -22.71
N VAL A 308 -3.45 14.96 -21.39
CA VAL A 308 -2.27 15.28 -20.55
C VAL A 308 -1.26 14.14 -20.51
N TYR A 309 -1.73 12.90 -20.35
CA TYR A 309 -0.82 11.76 -20.18
C TYR A 309 -0.50 11.01 -21.47
N VAL A 310 -1.46 10.90 -22.41
CA VAL A 310 -1.22 10.17 -23.66
C VAL A 310 -0.57 11.07 -24.72
N ARG A 311 -1.12 12.27 -24.92
CA ARG A 311 -0.64 13.21 -25.93
C ARG A 311 0.42 14.21 -25.41
N GLU A 312 0.63 14.25 -24.09
CA GLU A 312 1.51 15.19 -23.40
C GLU A 312 1.19 16.66 -23.76
N ASP A 313 -0.10 16.96 -24.02
CA ASP A 313 -0.57 18.31 -24.27
C ASP A 313 -0.91 19.01 -22.95
N PHE A 314 -0.03 19.92 -22.53
CA PHE A 314 -0.18 20.71 -21.32
C PHE A 314 -0.82 22.09 -21.56
N THR A 315 -1.40 22.34 -22.72
CA THR A 315 -2.08 23.63 -23.01
C THR A 315 -3.26 23.83 -22.05
N GLY A 316 -3.17 24.90 -21.25
CA GLY A 316 -4.16 25.22 -20.22
C GLY A 316 -4.10 24.34 -18.96
N PHE A 317 -3.14 23.43 -18.86
CA PHE A 317 -2.91 22.62 -17.66
C PHE A 317 -2.43 23.51 -16.51
N LYS A 318 -3.06 23.38 -15.33
CA LYS A 318 -2.78 24.19 -14.13
C LYS A 318 -2.07 23.41 -13.02
N GLY A 319 -1.70 22.16 -13.25
CA GLY A 319 -1.03 21.31 -12.28
C GLY A 319 0.50 21.30 -12.47
N GLU A 320 1.15 20.44 -11.66
CA GLU A 320 2.59 20.20 -11.70
C GLU A 320 2.97 19.31 -12.90
N THR A 321 3.57 19.91 -13.92
CA THR A 321 3.93 19.22 -15.16
C THR A 321 4.91 18.06 -14.93
N ASN A 322 5.87 18.23 -14.01
CA ASN A 322 6.84 17.18 -13.70
C ASN A 322 6.15 15.97 -13.06
N PHE A 323 5.16 16.20 -12.17
CA PHE A 323 4.36 15.13 -11.58
C PHE A 323 3.68 14.26 -12.64
N THR A 324 3.03 14.89 -13.63
CA THR A 324 2.32 14.15 -14.70
C THR A 324 3.24 13.47 -15.68
N ARG A 325 4.36 14.11 -16.07
CA ARG A 325 5.37 13.50 -16.95
C ARG A 325 6.01 12.27 -16.30
N MET A 326 6.30 12.32 -15.01
CA MET A 326 6.90 11.17 -14.32
C MET A 326 5.93 9.99 -14.21
N ALA A 327 4.64 10.23 -14.11
CA ALA A 327 3.64 9.16 -14.17
C ALA A 327 3.72 8.37 -15.49
N THR A 328 4.03 9.01 -16.59
CA THR A 328 4.20 8.37 -17.90
C THR A 328 5.59 7.80 -18.14
N PHE A 329 6.62 8.44 -17.62
CA PHE A 329 8.00 8.00 -17.77
C PHE A 329 8.27 6.66 -17.08
N TRP A 330 7.87 6.54 -15.80
CA TRP A 330 8.15 5.36 -14.96
C TRP A 330 7.36 4.12 -15.32
N ARG A 331 6.31 4.21 -16.14
CA ARG A 331 5.61 3.03 -16.67
C ARG A 331 6.52 2.03 -17.38
N LYS A 332 7.65 2.51 -17.93
CA LYS A 332 8.63 1.70 -18.67
C LYS A 332 9.65 1.01 -17.76
N VAL A 333 9.65 1.32 -16.46
CA VAL A 333 10.60 0.80 -15.47
C VAL A 333 9.82 0.27 -14.27
N PRO A 334 9.38 -1.01 -14.31
CA PRO A 334 8.44 -1.60 -13.33
C PRO A 334 8.92 -1.56 -11.87
N ALA A 335 10.22 -1.40 -11.64
CA ALA A 335 10.82 -1.45 -10.30
C ALA A 335 10.74 -0.10 -9.54
N TYR A 336 10.26 0.97 -10.16
CA TYR A 336 10.26 2.30 -9.55
C TYR A 336 8.86 2.84 -9.31
N ASN A 337 8.62 3.29 -8.08
CA ASN A 337 7.39 3.97 -7.69
C ASN A 337 7.59 5.48 -7.83
N SER A 338 6.96 6.09 -8.85
CA SER A 338 6.91 7.54 -8.98
C SER A 338 6.09 8.18 -7.85
N ALA A 339 6.30 9.47 -7.61
CA ALA A 339 5.45 10.23 -6.69
C ALA A 339 3.97 10.08 -7.04
N SER A 340 3.62 10.17 -8.33
CA SER A 340 2.24 10.01 -8.80
C SER A 340 1.65 8.63 -8.46
N ALA A 341 2.45 7.57 -8.52
CA ALA A 341 2.02 6.22 -8.13
C ALA A 341 1.68 6.16 -6.64
N ASN A 342 2.51 6.77 -5.78
CA ASN A 342 2.27 6.76 -4.33
C ASN A 342 1.01 7.53 -3.95
N TRP A 343 0.82 8.74 -4.49
CA TRP A 343 -0.39 9.54 -4.25
C TRP A 343 -1.66 8.81 -4.74
N SER A 344 -1.60 8.24 -5.94
CA SER A 344 -2.70 7.46 -6.52
C SER A 344 -3.04 6.23 -5.69
N LYS A 345 -2.03 5.46 -5.23
CA LYS A 345 -2.22 4.28 -4.38
C LYS A 345 -2.86 4.64 -3.04
N CYS A 346 -2.37 5.68 -2.37
CA CYS A 346 -2.97 6.12 -1.11
C CYS A 346 -4.43 6.57 -1.31
N ARG A 347 -4.73 7.34 -2.37
CA ARG A 347 -6.11 7.72 -2.66
C ARG A 347 -7.00 6.52 -2.98
N SER A 348 -6.48 5.55 -3.73
CA SER A 348 -7.15 4.28 -4.02
C SER A 348 -7.38 3.45 -2.75
N ALA A 349 -6.44 3.45 -1.80
CA ALA A 349 -6.59 2.78 -0.51
C ALA A 349 -7.71 3.39 0.35
N ILE A 350 -7.81 4.72 0.37
CA ILE A 350 -8.93 5.43 1.01
C ILE A 350 -10.26 5.08 0.34
N ALA A 351 -10.33 5.05 -1.01
CA ALA A 351 -11.51 4.58 -1.73
C ALA A 351 -11.91 3.16 -1.33
N GLY A 352 -10.92 2.29 -1.07
CA GLY A 352 -11.12 0.93 -0.58
C GLY A 352 -11.83 0.87 0.78
N ILE A 353 -11.64 1.85 1.67
CA ILE A 353 -12.40 1.94 2.93
C ILE A 353 -13.89 2.15 2.62
N TYR A 354 -14.20 3.08 1.73
CA TYR A 354 -15.59 3.34 1.34
C TYR A 354 -16.23 2.11 0.66
N VAL A 355 -15.49 1.40 -0.21
CA VAL A 355 -15.97 0.14 -0.82
C VAL A 355 -16.24 -0.93 0.22
N TRP A 356 -15.39 -1.06 1.23
CA TRP A 356 -15.63 -1.99 2.33
C TRP A 356 -16.92 -1.64 3.08
N ARG A 357 -17.16 -0.34 3.35
CA ARG A 357 -18.40 0.13 4.00
C ARG A 357 -19.65 -0.12 3.15
N ILE A 358 -19.57 0.03 1.83
CA ILE A 358 -20.67 -0.34 0.91
C ILE A 358 -21.05 -1.81 1.09
N ASN A 359 -20.06 -2.69 1.13
CA ASN A 359 -20.28 -4.12 1.29
C ASN A 359 -20.79 -4.47 2.69
N ASP A 360 -20.29 -3.82 3.73
CA ASP A 360 -20.73 -4.00 5.11
C ASP A 360 -22.22 -3.60 5.29
N CYS A 361 -22.61 -2.44 4.76
CA CYS A 361 -24.03 -2.03 4.72
C CYS A 361 -24.89 -3.08 4.00
N ALA A 362 -24.44 -3.57 2.84
CA ALA A 362 -25.17 -4.58 2.08
C ALA A 362 -25.32 -5.90 2.85
N GLU A 363 -24.28 -6.33 3.58
CA GLU A 363 -24.36 -7.54 4.42
C GLU A 363 -25.32 -7.34 5.60
N GLN A 364 -25.29 -6.19 6.26
CA GLN A 364 -26.22 -5.86 7.33
C GLN A 364 -27.67 -5.85 6.84
N ILE A 365 -27.95 -5.24 5.69
CA ILE A 365 -29.26 -5.23 5.06
C ILE A 365 -29.71 -6.66 4.73
N ARG A 366 -28.84 -7.48 4.13
CA ARG A 366 -29.13 -8.90 3.84
C ARG A 366 -29.40 -9.71 5.10
N ALA A 367 -28.70 -9.42 6.18
CA ALA A 367 -28.95 -10.08 7.48
C ALA A 367 -30.34 -9.75 8.02
N ILE A 368 -30.80 -8.49 7.87
CA ILE A 368 -32.16 -8.09 8.28
C ILE A 368 -33.23 -8.81 7.44
N TYR A 369 -33.03 -8.94 6.13
CA TYR A 369 -33.97 -9.66 5.25
C TYR A 369 -34.09 -11.18 5.52
N ARG A 370 -33.15 -11.76 6.26
CA ARG A 370 -33.22 -13.16 6.70
C ARG A 370 -34.00 -13.38 7.99
N LEU A 371 -34.43 -12.31 8.66
CA LEU A 371 -35.25 -12.37 9.88
C LEU A 371 -36.68 -12.70 9.55
N SER A 372 -37.48 -13.04 10.59
CA SER A 372 -38.93 -13.18 10.46
C SER A 372 -39.58 -11.86 10.00
N ALA A 373 -40.75 -11.94 9.38
CA ALA A 373 -41.47 -10.76 8.90
C ALA A 373 -41.74 -9.73 10.03
N GLU A 374 -42.03 -10.20 11.24
CA GLU A 374 -42.26 -9.33 12.40
C GLU A 374 -40.98 -8.58 12.82
N GLU A 375 -39.85 -9.31 12.90
CA GLU A 375 -38.54 -8.72 13.25
C GLU A 375 -38.04 -7.76 12.17
N MET A 376 -38.23 -8.12 10.88
CA MET A 376 -37.89 -7.27 9.74
C MET A 376 -38.69 -5.95 9.79
N ASN A 377 -39.98 -5.99 10.10
CA ASN A 377 -40.79 -4.78 10.22
C ASN A 377 -40.27 -3.84 11.33
N LYS A 378 -39.76 -4.39 12.44
CA LYS A 378 -39.14 -3.61 13.52
C LYS A 378 -37.81 -2.97 13.08
N LYS A 379 -37.17 -3.47 12.02
CA LYS A 379 -35.89 -3.05 11.49
C LYS A 379 -35.96 -2.16 10.23
N GLN A 380 -37.16 -1.71 9.82
CA GLN A 380 -37.31 -0.88 8.61
C GLN A 380 -36.51 0.43 8.67
N ALA A 381 -36.44 1.07 9.85
CA ALA A 381 -35.62 2.27 10.05
C ALA A 381 -34.12 1.99 9.84
N ASP A 382 -33.63 0.81 10.29
CA ASP A 382 -32.25 0.39 10.07
C ASP A 382 -31.96 0.17 8.57
N ILE A 383 -32.89 -0.46 7.83
CA ILE A 383 -32.77 -0.65 6.38
C ILE A 383 -32.65 0.71 5.67
N HIS A 384 -33.53 1.66 5.99
CA HIS A 384 -33.48 3.00 5.39
C HIS A 384 -32.17 3.73 5.69
N ARG A 385 -31.71 3.69 6.95
CA ARG A 385 -30.42 4.28 7.37
C ARG A 385 -29.25 3.64 6.61
N LEU A 386 -29.14 2.33 6.62
CA LEU A 386 -28.05 1.58 5.96
C LEU A 386 -28.05 1.82 4.44
N THR A 387 -29.23 1.91 3.82
CA THR A 387 -29.35 2.23 2.40
C THR A 387 -28.84 3.64 2.09
N ALA A 388 -29.19 4.64 2.90
CA ALA A 388 -28.72 6.01 2.74
C ALA A 388 -27.18 6.11 2.95
N GLU A 389 -26.64 5.41 3.95
CA GLU A 389 -25.20 5.32 4.19
C GLU A 389 -24.49 4.66 3.01
N GLN A 390 -25.01 3.54 2.49
CA GLN A 390 -24.46 2.85 1.35
C GLN A 390 -24.37 3.76 0.12
N GLN A 391 -25.44 4.52 -0.17
CA GLN A 391 -25.45 5.47 -1.28
C GLN A 391 -24.41 6.60 -1.09
N ARG A 392 -24.26 7.08 0.14
CA ARG A 392 -23.20 8.04 0.48
C ARG A 392 -21.81 7.47 0.22
N TYR A 393 -21.53 6.25 0.70
CA TYR A 393 -20.22 5.62 0.48
C TYR A 393 -19.94 5.29 -1.00
N ILE A 394 -20.96 4.98 -1.80
CA ILE A 394 -20.81 4.82 -3.25
C ILE A 394 -20.30 6.11 -3.89
N LYS A 395 -20.89 7.27 -3.53
CA LYS A 395 -20.45 8.58 -4.04
C LYS A 395 -19.00 8.87 -3.64
N GLU A 396 -18.63 8.62 -2.38
CA GLU A 396 -17.26 8.87 -1.88
C GLU A 396 -16.24 7.93 -2.54
N ALA A 397 -16.55 6.65 -2.70
CA ALA A 397 -15.69 5.70 -3.39
C ALA A 397 -15.46 6.07 -4.85
N ASP A 398 -16.54 6.41 -5.57
CA ASP A 398 -16.47 6.82 -6.97
C ASP A 398 -15.65 8.10 -7.13
N PHE A 399 -15.87 9.11 -6.29
CA PHE A 399 -15.10 10.34 -6.30
C PHE A 399 -13.62 10.12 -6.00
N ALA A 400 -13.30 9.31 -4.99
CA ALA A 400 -11.94 9.00 -4.62
C ALA A 400 -11.19 8.22 -5.71
N TYR A 401 -11.84 7.25 -6.35
CA TYR A 401 -11.24 6.53 -7.47
C TYR A 401 -11.05 7.38 -8.72
N ARG A 402 -11.95 8.30 -9.03
CA ARG A 402 -11.75 9.28 -10.11
C ARG A 402 -10.48 10.09 -9.87
N GLN A 403 -10.29 10.57 -8.65
CA GLN A 403 -9.07 11.28 -8.26
C GLN A 403 -7.82 10.39 -8.36
N ALA A 404 -7.89 9.15 -7.85
CA ALA A 404 -6.76 8.21 -7.92
C ALA A 404 -6.36 7.90 -9.37
N PHE A 405 -7.34 7.70 -10.26
CA PHE A 405 -7.12 7.47 -11.68
C PHE A 405 -6.53 8.69 -12.38
N ALA A 406 -7.03 9.88 -12.08
CA ALA A 406 -6.49 11.12 -12.65
C ALA A 406 -5.06 11.44 -12.18
N LEU A 407 -4.68 11.03 -10.95
CA LEU A 407 -3.31 11.17 -10.44
C LEU A 407 -2.32 10.22 -11.14
N ASN A 408 -2.70 8.98 -11.37
CA ASN A 408 -1.88 8.01 -12.09
C ASN A 408 -2.75 6.99 -12.87
N PRO A 409 -3.09 7.31 -14.11
CA PRO A 409 -3.95 6.45 -14.94
C PRO A 409 -3.29 5.16 -15.42
N SER A 410 -1.98 4.98 -15.18
CA SER A 410 -1.25 3.74 -15.48
C SER A 410 -1.16 2.78 -14.28
N SER A 411 -1.64 3.18 -13.10
CA SER A 411 -1.62 2.36 -11.88
C SER A 411 -2.58 1.17 -12.00
N PRO A 412 -2.09 -0.09 -12.00
CA PRO A 412 -2.97 -1.25 -12.02
C PRO A 412 -3.97 -1.24 -10.86
N GLU A 413 -3.51 -0.92 -9.66
CA GLU A 413 -4.35 -0.95 -8.45
C GLU A 413 -5.54 0.03 -8.56
N ALA A 414 -5.28 1.27 -8.99
CA ALA A 414 -6.35 2.26 -9.15
C ALA A 414 -7.32 1.82 -10.26
N VAL A 415 -6.80 1.35 -11.40
CA VAL A 415 -7.60 0.97 -12.57
C VAL A 415 -8.45 -0.26 -12.28
N TYR A 416 -7.87 -1.35 -11.75
CA TYR A 416 -8.62 -2.58 -11.46
C TYR A 416 -9.68 -2.39 -10.38
N ARG A 417 -9.36 -1.69 -9.30
CA ARG A 417 -10.31 -1.45 -8.21
C ARG A 417 -11.46 -0.56 -8.66
N TYR A 418 -11.15 0.48 -9.43
CA TYR A 418 -12.20 1.35 -9.93
C TYR A 418 -13.08 0.65 -10.99
N ALA A 419 -12.49 -0.10 -11.91
CA ALA A 419 -13.25 -0.92 -12.86
C ALA A 419 -14.21 -1.89 -12.14
N SER A 420 -13.75 -2.53 -11.07
CA SER A 420 -14.58 -3.41 -10.24
C SER A 420 -15.76 -2.67 -9.61
N LEU A 421 -15.54 -1.48 -9.04
CA LEU A 421 -16.63 -0.67 -8.49
C LEU A 421 -17.64 -0.27 -9.60
N LEU A 422 -17.18 0.29 -10.72
CA LEU A 422 -18.04 0.68 -11.83
C LEU A 422 -18.88 -0.50 -12.34
N THR A 423 -18.26 -1.67 -12.48
CA THR A 423 -18.95 -2.89 -12.92
C THR A 423 -20.02 -3.30 -11.91
N SER A 424 -19.71 -3.28 -10.61
CA SER A 424 -20.69 -3.62 -9.56
C SER A 424 -21.88 -2.65 -9.50
N MET A 425 -21.68 -1.42 -9.97
CA MET A 425 -22.74 -0.40 -10.10
C MET A 425 -23.49 -0.45 -11.43
N GLY A 426 -23.22 -1.41 -12.32
CA GLY A 426 -23.81 -1.50 -13.64
C GLY A 426 -23.27 -0.49 -14.68
N ARG A 427 -22.16 0.22 -14.35
CA ARG A 427 -21.52 1.26 -15.19
C ARG A 427 -20.40 0.67 -16.07
N GLN A 428 -20.67 -0.44 -16.76
CA GLN A 428 -19.68 -1.20 -17.55
C GLN A 428 -19.07 -0.38 -18.69
N GLU A 429 -19.85 0.51 -19.33
CA GLU A 429 -19.34 1.35 -20.41
C GLU A 429 -18.23 2.30 -19.91
N GLU A 430 -18.42 2.88 -18.75
CA GLU A 430 -17.41 3.76 -18.13
C GLU A 430 -16.17 2.97 -17.72
N ALA A 431 -16.34 1.77 -17.18
CA ALA A 431 -15.22 0.86 -16.89
C ALA A 431 -14.41 0.51 -18.16
N LEU A 432 -15.09 0.24 -19.28
CA LEU A 432 -14.46 -0.02 -20.57
C LEU A 432 -13.75 1.21 -21.14
N GLN A 433 -14.37 2.38 -21.07
CA GLN A 433 -13.76 3.64 -21.51
C GLN A 433 -12.46 3.91 -20.76
N MET A 434 -12.49 3.79 -19.42
CA MET A 434 -11.33 3.93 -18.55
C MET A 434 -10.23 2.91 -18.89
N ALA A 435 -10.58 1.63 -19.03
CA ALA A 435 -9.62 0.58 -19.33
C ALA A 435 -8.92 0.80 -20.69
N ARG A 436 -9.65 1.26 -21.72
CA ARG A 436 -9.10 1.59 -23.04
C ARG A 436 -8.08 2.72 -22.98
N VAL A 437 -8.35 3.77 -22.21
CA VAL A 437 -7.41 4.88 -22.06
C VAL A 437 -6.20 4.46 -21.22
N ALA A 438 -6.42 3.75 -20.11
CA ALA A 438 -5.35 3.24 -19.25
C ALA A 438 -4.40 2.29 -20.01
N LYS A 439 -4.92 1.43 -20.88
CA LYS A 439 -4.15 0.50 -21.71
C LYS A 439 -3.17 1.21 -22.64
N LYS A 440 -3.47 2.41 -23.15
CA LYS A 440 -2.54 3.21 -23.96
C LYS A 440 -1.30 3.59 -23.16
N LEU A 441 -1.45 3.75 -21.85
CA LEU A 441 -0.38 4.12 -20.92
C LEU A 441 0.31 2.89 -20.32
N ASN A 442 -0.43 1.82 -20.07
CA ASN A 442 0.10 0.58 -19.52
C ASN A 442 -0.45 -0.63 -20.31
N PRO A 443 0.28 -1.14 -21.31
CA PRO A 443 -0.16 -2.29 -22.12
C PRO A 443 -0.45 -3.58 -21.32
N ALA A 444 0.12 -3.73 -20.12
CA ALA A 444 -0.16 -4.89 -19.26
C ALA A 444 -1.63 -4.95 -18.79
N LEU A 445 -2.39 -3.84 -18.91
CA LEU A 445 -3.83 -3.79 -18.60
C LEU A 445 -4.73 -4.37 -19.73
N ILE A 446 -4.15 -4.98 -20.76
CA ILE A 446 -4.93 -5.54 -21.90
C ILE A 446 -5.93 -6.62 -21.46
N THR A 447 -5.60 -7.41 -20.47
CA THR A 447 -6.48 -8.46 -19.93
C THR A 447 -7.74 -7.88 -19.29
N LEU A 448 -7.63 -6.74 -18.61
CA LEU A 448 -8.77 -6.07 -18.00
C LEU A 448 -9.83 -5.67 -19.02
N GLU A 449 -9.43 -5.08 -20.16
CA GLU A 449 -10.39 -4.74 -21.22
C GLU A 449 -11.12 -6.00 -21.73
N ALA A 450 -10.38 -7.09 -21.96
CA ALA A 450 -10.96 -8.35 -22.41
C ALA A 450 -11.94 -8.95 -21.39
N ASP A 451 -11.62 -8.89 -20.10
CA ASP A 451 -12.47 -9.40 -19.02
C ASP A 451 -13.74 -8.54 -18.86
N LEU A 452 -13.63 -7.22 -18.99
CA LEU A 452 -14.79 -6.33 -18.97
C LEU A 452 -15.72 -6.55 -20.18
N ILE A 453 -15.16 -6.80 -21.38
CA ILE A 453 -15.95 -7.14 -22.56
C ILE A 453 -16.69 -8.47 -22.36
N LYS A 454 -16.02 -9.49 -21.83
CA LYS A 454 -16.66 -10.78 -21.52
C LYS A 454 -17.79 -10.61 -20.49
N ALA A 455 -17.54 -9.87 -19.40
CA ALA A 455 -18.54 -9.59 -18.38
C ALA A 455 -19.78 -8.88 -18.95
N LYS A 456 -19.58 -7.92 -19.88
CA LYS A 456 -20.66 -7.23 -20.58
C LYS A 456 -21.48 -8.20 -21.46
N LEU A 457 -20.82 -9.13 -22.16
CA LEU A 457 -21.50 -10.10 -23.04
C LEU A 457 -22.25 -11.20 -22.27
N GLN A 458 -21.83 -11.49 -21.04
CA GLN A 458 -22.46 -12.50 -20.20
C GLN A 458 -23.71 -12.02 -19.47
N THR A 459 -24.13 -10.77 -19.63
CA THR A 459 -25.22 -10.07 -18.97
C THR A 459 -26.18 -10.95 -18.17
N ASN A 460 -25.81 -11.22 -16.92
CA ASN A 460 -26.77 -11.40 -15.85
C ASN A 460 -26.63 -10.18 -14.94
N PRO A 461 -27.70 -9.48 -14.61
CA PRO A 461 -27.64 -8.30 -13.77
C PRO A 461 -27.18 -8.73 -12.38
N VAL A 462 -25.91 -8.46 -12.07
CA VAL A 462 -25.37 -8.63 -10.74
C VAL A 462 -25.88 -7.44 -9.91
N ILE A 463 -26.76 -7.77 -9.00
CA ILE A 463 -27.23 -6.93 -7.90
C ILE A 463 -27.84 -5.58 -8.34
N THR A 464 -29.02 -5.63 -8.90
CA THR A 464 -29.98 -4.56 -8.71
C THR A 464 -30.28 -4.45 -7.22
N VAL A 465 -29.75 -3.43 -6.58
CA VAL A 465 -30.36 -2.88 -5.37
C VAL A 465 -31.68 -2.28 -5.85
N THR A 466 -32.69 -3.08 -5.91
CA THR A 466 -34.06 -2.60 -6.11
C THR A 466 -34.54 -2.00 -4.78
N PRO A 467 -35.24 -0.84 -4.84
CA PRO A 467 -35.66 -0.06 -3.69
C PRO A 467 -36.53 -0.81 -2.70
#